data_c1ddf447427c3f0a7d3e45d8ff4f7c07
#
_entry.id   c1ddf447427c3f0a7d3e45d8ff4f7c07
#
_cell.length_a   1.000
_cell.length_b   1.000
_cell.length_c   1.000
_cell.angle_alpha   90.00
_cell.angle_beta   90.00
_cell.angle_gamma   90.00
#
_symmetry.space_group_name_H-M   'P 1'
#
loop_
_entity.id
_entity.type
_entity.pdbx_description
1 polymer ?
#
loop_
_entity_poly.entity_id
_entity_poly.type
_entity_poly.pdbx_seq_one_letter_code
_entity_poly.pdbx_strand_id
1 'polypeptide(L)'
;MPVLRFSDLCAQGRVKGKRVFIRCDLNAPLNEAREITEDTRIRASVPAIRMALEAGAAVMVTSHLGRPKEGELTAADSLAPIARRLGELLGRDVPLISNWTDGVQVQPGQLVLLENCRVNRGEKKNDEALARKMAALCDIYVNDAFGTAHRAEATTYGIAQFAPVACAGPLLAAEMDAIARALAQPRRPLAAIVGGSKVSTKLTILKALAQKVDQLIVGGGIANTFMLAAGLPIGKSLAEPDLADEARAVMAEMKARGAEVPIPADVVTAKTFSADAQAETKRAQDVAEDDLILDIGPETAQKLAAQLKAASTIVWNGPVGVFELPAFENGTRCIAQAIASSSAFSIAGGGDTLAAIAKYGIAPDVGYISTGGGAFLEMLEGKTLPAIEILQKRATA
;
A
#
# COMPACT_ATOMS: atom_id res chain seq x y z
N MET A 1 -18.00 -3.08 -8.70
CA MET A 1 -18.88 -4.27 -8.59
C MET A 1 -18.70 -4.86 -7.20
N PRO A 2 -19.74 -5.40 -6.56
CA PRO A 2 -19.62 -6.00 -5.23
C PRO A 2 -18.74 -7.25 -5.27
N VAL A 3 -18.08 -7.54 -4.16
CA VAL A 3 -17.40 -8.80 -3.88
C VAL A 3 -18.11 -9.51 -2.74
N LEU A 4 -18.08 -10.84 -2.73
CA LEU A 4 -18.53 -11.60 -1.57
C LEU A 4 -17.54 -11.37 -0.43
N ARG A 5 -18.05 -11.13 0.79
CA ARG A 5 -17.21 -10.85 1.96
C ARG A 5 -17.20 -12.06 2.90
N PHE A 6 -16.04 -12.40 3.40
CA PHE A 6 -15.88 -13.50 4.34
C PHE A 6 -16.62 -13.25 5.65
N SER A 7 -16.65 -12.00 6.13
CA SER A 7 -17.44 -11.60 7.31
C SER A 7 -18.93 -11.94 7.18
N ASP A 8 -19.50 -11.73 5.98
CA ASP A 8 -20.91 -12.00 5.75
C ASP A 8 -21.20 -13.51 5.73
N LEU A 9 -20.28 -14.30 5.15
CA LEU A 9 -20.37 -15.77 5.18
C LEU A 9 -20.30 -16.31 6.62
N CYS A 10 -19.43 -15.74 7.46
CA CYS A 10 -19.35 -16.10 8.88
C CYS A 10 -20.65 -15.73 9.62
N ALA A 11 -21.14 -14.51 9.44
CA ALA A 11 -22.40 -14.06 10.07
C ALA A 11 -23.62 -14.90 9.66
N GLN A 12 -23.62 -15.41 8.42
CA GLN A 12 -24.67 -16.32 7.90
C GLN A 12 -24.50 -17.79 8.34
N GLY A 13 -23.46 -18.13 9.13
CA GLY A 13 -23.20 -19.50 9.56
C GLY A 13 -22.71 -20.44 8.44
N ARG A 14 -22.35 -19.92 7.27
CA ARG A 14 -21.97 -20.70 6.07
C ARG A 14 -20.56 -21.28 6.13
N VAL A 15 -19.78 -20.91 7.14
CA VAL A 15 -18.36 -21.26 7.32
C VAL A 15 -18.17 -22.47 8.25
N LYS A 16 -19.12 -22.75 9.12
CA LYS A 16 -19.02 -23.83 10.11
C LYS A 16 -18.77 -25.19 9.45
N GLY A 17 -17.71 -25.87 9.90
CA GLY A 17 -17.31 -27.19 9.40
C GLY A 17 -16.69 -27.16 7.98
N LYS A 18 -16.52 -26.02 7.36
CA LYS A 18 -15.94 -25.86 6.03
C LYS A 18 -14.42 -25.79 6.08
N ARG A 19 -13.77 -26.26 5.02
CA ARG A 19 -12.33 -26.08 4.77
C ARG A 19 -12.14 -24.69 4.19
N VAL A 20 -11.45 -23.81 4.93
CA VAL A 20 -11.22 -22.43 4.54
C VAL A 20 -9.75 -22.23 4.22
N PHE A 21 -9.45 -21.83 3.00
CA PHE A 21 -8.10 -21.49 2.54
C PHE A 21 -7.95 -19.98 2.51
N ILE A 22 -7.09 -19.42 3.37
CA ILE A 22 -6.86 -17.97 3.48
C ILE A 22 -5.50 -17.63 2.89
N ARG A 23 -5.48 -16.80 1.85
CA ARG A 23 -4.26 -16.18 1.32
C ARG A 23 -3.99 -14.88 2.06
N CYS A 24 -2.99 -14.88 2.93
CA CYS A 24 -2.51 -13.73 3.70
C CYS A 24 -1.24 -13.12 3.12
N ASP A 25 -0.93 -11.88 3.43
CA ASP A 25 0.39 -11.29 3.21
C ASP A 25 1.21 -11.31 4.51
N LEU A 26 1.93 -12.41 4.74
CA LEU A 26 2.79 -12.62 5.89
C LEU A 26 4.29 -12.39 5.56
N ASN A 27 4.57 -11.69 4.47
CA ASN A 27 5.93 -11.41 4.03
C ASN A 27 6.58 -10.33 4.91
N ALA A 28 6.92 -10.73 6.15
CA ALA A 28 7.59 -9.90 7.13
C ALA A 28 9.11 -9.87 6.88
N PRO A 29 9.80 -8.76 7.17
CA PRO A 29 11.25 -8.71 7.11
C PRO A 29 11.89 -9.55 8.22
N LEU A 30 12.95 -10.26 7.86
CA LEU A 30 13.75 -11.10 8.76
C LEU A 30 15.19 -10.61 8.79
N ASN A 31 15.82 -10.68 9.96
CA ASN A 31 17.26 -10.45 10.10
C ASN A 31 18.06 -11.71 9.67
N GLU A 32 19.38 -11.63 9.74
CA GLU A 32 20.28 -12.76 9.41
C GLU A 32 20.04 -13.99 10.29
N ALA A 33 19.63 -13.79 11.54
CA ALA A 33 19.27 -14.87 12.47
C ALA A 33 17.86 -15.44 12.21
N ARG A 34 17.17 -14.99 11.16
CA ARG A 34 15.81 -15.39 10.81
C ARG A 34 14.77 -15.00 11.85
N GLU A 35 15.02 -13.93 12.60
CA GLU A 35 14.05 -13.34 13.51
C GLU A 35 13.26 -12.24 12.80
N ILE A 36 11.98 -12.16 13.10
CA ILE A 36 11.09 -11.16 12.54
C ILE A 36 11.44 -9.79 13.14
N THR A 37 11.82 -8.84 12.31
CA THR A 37 12.18 -7.48 12.73
C THR A 37 10.97 -6.53 12.76
N GLU A 38 9.90 -6.87 12.02
CA GLU A 38 8.67 -6.09 11.96
C GLU A 38 7.51 -7.05 11.65
N ASP A 39 6.43 -7.04 12.46
CA ASP A 39 5.34 -8.02 12.38
C ASP A 39 3.97 -7.44 12.03
N THR A 40 3.88 -6.19 11.58
CA THR A 40 2.61 -5.51 11.26
C THR A 40 1.74 -6.30 10.29
N ARG A 41 2.33 -6.90 9.24
CA ARG A 41 1.58 -7.73 8.28
C ARG A 41 1.02 -8.99 8.89
N ILE A 42 1.78 -9.61 9.80
CA ILE A 42 1.33 -10.81 10.52
C ILE A 42 0.15 -10.44 11.41
N ARG A 43 0.27 -9.36 12.19
CA ARG A 43 -0.82 -8.86 13.05
C ARG A 43 -2.06 -8.49 12.25
N ALA A 44 -1.89 -7.85 11.09
CA ALA A 44 -3.00 -7.48 10.21
C ALA A 44 -3.77 -8.70 9.65
N SER A 45 -3.14 -9.87 9.57
CA SER A 45 -3.77 -11.11 9.10
C SER A 45 -4.50 -11.90 10.21
N VAL A 46 -4.21 -11.60 11.49
CA VAL A 46 -4.83 -12.30 12.64
C VAL A 46 -6.36 -12.22 12.66
N PRO A 47 -7.00 -11.07 12.36
CA PRO A 47 -8.46 -10.97 12.39
C PRO A 47 -9.18 -11.97 11.47
N ALA A 48 -8.70 -12.17 10.24
CA ALA A 48 -9.29 -13.14 9.31
C ALA A 48 -9.17 -14.57 9.83
N ILE A 49 -8.02 -14.92 10.39
CA ILE A 49 -7.75 -16.25 10.94
C ILE A 49 -8.65 -16.53 12.16
N ARG A 50 -8.75 -15.56 13.09
CA ARG A 50 -9.63 -15.67 14.25
C ARG A 50 -11.08 -15.82 13.85
N MET A 51 -11.55 -15.00 12.93
CA MET A 51 -12.92 -15.05 12.40
C MET A 51 -13.25 -16.44 11.83
N ALA A 52 -12.33 -17.06 11.07
CA ALA A 52 -12.49 -18.40 10.54
C ALA A 52 -12.56 -19.47 11.64
N LEU A 53 -11.69 -19.40 12.63
CA LEU A 53 -11.64 -20.32 13.77
C LEU A 53 -12.89 -20.22 14.65
N GLU A 54 -13.33 -19.01 14.97
CA GLU A 54 -14.54 -18.71 15.74
C GLU A 54 -15.81 -19.19 15.02
N ALA A 55 -15.81 -19.11 13.68
CA ALA A 55 -16.87 -19.66 12.85
C ALA A 55 -16.85 -21.21 12.77
N GLY A 56 -15.88 -21.88 13.39
CA GLY A 56 -15.77 -23.33 13.42
C GLY A 56 -15.26 -23.97 12.13
N ALA A 57 -14.44 -23.27 11.38
CA ALA A 57 -13.81 -23.76 10.16
C ALA A 57 -12.60 -24.67 10.42
N ALA A 58 -12.24 -25.48 9.42
CA ALA A 58 -10.92 -26.08 9.28
C ALA A 58 -10.04 -25.09 8.48
N VAL A 59 -9.03 -24.49 9.11
CA VAL A 59 -8.35 -23.29 8.58
C VAL A 59 -6.98 -23.64 8.04
N MET A 60 -6.76 -23.31 6.77
CA MET A 60 -5.47 -23.37 6.08
C MET A 60 -5.05 -21.95 5.70
N VAL A 61 -3.87 -21.53 6.10
CA VAL A 61 -3.32 -20.22 5.76
C VAL A 61 -2.07 -20.40 4.93
N THR A 62 -1.88 -19.58 3.90
CA THR A 62 -0.61 -19.51 3.18
C THR A 62 -0.20 -18.08 2.89
N SER A 63 1.07 -17.89 2.63
CA SER A 63 1.67 -16.65 2.17
C SER A 63 2.91 -16.93 1.34
N HIS A 64 3.40 -15.89 0.70
CA HIS A 64 4.76 -15.87 0.21
C HIS A 64 5.72 -15.28 1.27
N LEU A 65 6.98 -15.66 1.18
CA LEU A 65 8.09 -15.03 1.89
C LEU A 65 9.26 -14.86 0.90
N GLY A 66 9.74 -13.64 0.77
CA GLY A 66 10.88 -13.33 -0.11
C GLY A 66 10.65 -13.66 -1.59
N ARG A 67 11.72 -14.09 -2.24
CA ARG A 67 11.74 -14.43 -3.68
C ARG A 67 12.43 -15.77 -3.93
N PRO A 68 11.86 -16.87 -3.43
CA PRO A 68 12.47 -18.19 -3.59
C PRO A 68 12.56 -18.61 -5.06
N LYS A 69 13.39 -19.57 -5.34
CA LYS A 69 13.39 -20.29 -6.61
C LYS A 69 12.27 -21.33 -6.59
N GLU A 70 11.43 -21.33 -7.62
CA GLU A 70 10.34 -22.30 -7.74
C GLU A 70 10.88 -23.76 -7.80
N GLY A 71 10.27 -24.64 -7.01
CA GLY A 71 10.62 -26.04 -6.90
C GLY A 71 11.71 -26.36 -5.89
N GLU A 72 12.26 -25.35 -5.20
CA GLU A 72 13.30 -25.53 -4.19
C GLU A 72 12.92 -24.80 -2.90
N LEU A 73 12.69 -25.56 -1.84
CA LEU A 73 12.47 -24.99 -0.50
C LEU A 73 13.79 -25.03 0.27
N THR A 74 14.33 -23.87 0.58
CA THR A 74 15.48 -23.74 1.49
C THR A 74 15.02 -23.29 2.87
N ALA A 75 15.89 -23.44 3.88
CA ALA A 75 15.60 -22.93 5.21
C ALA A 75 15.35 -21.41 5.20
N ALA A 76 15.98 -20.67 4.26
CA ALA A 76 15.79 -19.23 4.11
C ALA A 76 14.39 -18.86 3.59
N ASP A 77 13.73 -19.74 2.89
CA ASP A 77 12.42 -19.50 2.27
C ASP A 77 11.26 -19.95 3.14
N SER A 78 11.54 -20.71 4.23
CA SER A 78 10.51 -21.32 5.07
C SER A 78 9.74 -20.31 5.89
N LEU A 79 8.43 -20.53 6.00
CA LEU A 79 7.50 -19.79 6.87
C LEU A 79 7.60 -20.22 8.36
N ALA A 80 8.58 -21.04 8.78
CA ALA A 80 8.70 -21.47 10.16
C ALA A 80 8.76 -20.31 11.20
N PRO A 81 9.49 -19.20 10.97
CA PRO A 81 9.43 -18.06 11.88
C PRO A 81 8.03 -17.43 11.96
N ILE A 82 7.32 -17.42 10.85
CA ILE A 82 5.95 -16.88 10.76
C ILE A 82 4.97 -17.78 11.52
N ALA A 83 5.09 -19.11 11.38
CA ALA A 83 4.25 -20.07 12.13
C ALA A 83 4.39 -19.86 13.64
N ARG A 84 5.62 -19.70 14.13
CA ARG A 84 5.89 -19.41 15.55
C ARG A 84 5.22 -18.11 15.99
N ARG A 85 5.41 -17.03 15.20
CA ARG A 85 4.83 -15.72 15.54
C ARG A 85 3.32 -15.72 15.50
N LEU A 86 2.70 -16.38 14.54
CA LEU A 86 1.25 -16.59 14.52
C LEU A 86 0.76 -17.35 15.76
N GLY A 87 1.51 -18.40 16.16
CA GLY A 87 1.21 -19.16 17.37
C GLY A 87 1.17 -18.30 18.63
N GLU A 88 2.18 -17.40 18.80
CA GLU A 88 2.22 -16.45 19.90
C GLU A 88 1.02 -15.49 19.88
N LEU A 89 0.70 -14.93 18.71
CA LEU A 89 -0.40 -13.96 18.56
C LEU A 89 -1.79 -14.58 18.73
N LEU A 90 -1.92 -15.86 18.40
CA LEU A 90 -3.19 -16.59 18.50
C LEU A 90 -3.33 -17.39 19.81
N GLY A 91 -2.24 -17.52 20.59
CA GLY A 91 -2.24 -18.30 21.83
C GLY A 91 -2.45 -19.80 21.60
N ARG A 92 -1.95 -20.35 20.48
CA ARG A 92 -2.12 -21.75 20.08
C ARG A 92 -0.98 -22.22 19.19
N ASP A 93 -0.78 -23.54 19.12
CA ASP A 93 0.14 -24.12 18.15
C ASP A 93 -0.35 -23.93 16.70
N VAL A 94 0.58 -23.63 15.78
CA VAL A 94 0.32 -23.46 14.35
C VAL A 94 1.27 -24.37 13.56
N PRO A 95 0.86 -25.61 13.27
CA PRO A 95 1.66 -26.55 12.49
C PRO A 95 1.94 -26.02 11.10
N LEU A 96 3.21 -26.17 10.65
CA LEU A 96 3.66 -25.82 9.30
C LEU A 96 3.65 -27.07 8.42
N ILE A 97 2.93 -27.03 7.29
CA ILE A 97 2.79 -28.14 6.35
C ILE A 97 3.59 -27.86 5.08
N SER A 98 4.61 -28.67 4.77
CA SER A 98 5.53 -28.44 3.66
C SER A 98 4.95 -28.86 2.30
N ASN A 99 4.52 -30.08 2.13
CA ASN A 99 4.04 -30.64 0.85
C ASN A 99 2.52 -30.62 0.77
N TRP A 100 1.93 -29.44 0.76
CA TRP A 100 0.50 -29.25 0.96
C TRP A 100 -0.34 -29.27 -0.34
N THR A 101 0.25 -29.12 -1.52
CA THR A 101 -0.51 -29.04 -2.78
C THR A 101 -1.22 -30.32 -3.18
N ASP A 102 -0.78 -31.46 -2.66
CA ASP A 102 -1.36 -32.78 -2.96
C ASP A 102 -2.35 -33.27 -1.87
N GLY A 103 -2.56 -32.47 -0.84
CA GLY A 103 -3.52 -32.75 0.23
C GLY A 103 -3.13 -32.17 1.59
N VAL A 104 -4.10 -31.79 2.38
CA VAL A 104 -3.93 -31.26 3.75
C VAL A 104 -4.94 -31.91 4.68
N GLN A 105 -4.45 -32.42 5.82
CA GLN A 105 -5.31 -32.91 6.90
C GLN A 105 -5.52 -31.81 7.93
N VAL A 106 -6.73 -31.27 8.01
CA VAL A 106 -7.13 -30.24 9.00
C VAL A 106 -8.58 -30.43 9.37
N GLN A 107 -8.89 -30.38 10.65
CA GLN A 107 -10.24 -30.58 11.18
C GLN A 107 -10.87 -29.22 11.56
N PRO A 108 -12.22 -29.13 11.64
CA PRO A 108 -12.89 -27.95 12.16
C PRO A 108 -12.33 -27.50 13.52
N GLY A 109 -12.04 -26.21 13.64
CA GLY A 109 -11.40 -25.63 14.81
C GLY A 109 -9.85 -25.70 14.83
N GLN A 110 -9.25 -26.44 13.88
CA GLN A 110 -7.79 -26.47 13.72
C GLN A 110 -7.32 -25.42 12.72
N LEU A 111 -6.06 -25.00 12.89
CA LEU A 111 -5.32 -24.10 12.01
C LEU A 111 -4.01 -24.75 11.61
N VAL A 112 -3.68 -24.69 10.33
CA VAL A 112 -2.36 -25.02 9.80
C VAL A 112 -1.84 -23.89 8.92
N LEU A 113 -0.53 -23.67 8.96
CA LEU A 113 0.18 -22.79 7.99
C LEU A 113 0.75 -23.69 6.89
N LEU A 114 0.41 -23.37 5.66
CA LEU A 114 0.94 -24.03 4.48
C LEU A 114 2.23 -23.31 4.07
N GLU A 115 3.28 -24.07 3.80
CA GLU A 115 4.61 -23.54 3.47
C GLU A 115 4.56 -22.62 2.27
N ASN A 116 5.55 -21.72 2.19
CA ASN A 116 5.73 -20.63 1.23
C ASN A 116 5.20 -20.99 -0.17
N CYS A 117 4.10 -20.34 -0.56
CA CYS A 117 3.42 -20.64 -1.82
C CYS A 117 4.32 -20.42 -3.05
N ARG A 118 5.31 -19.51 -2.95
CA ARG A 118 6.23 -19.20 -4.07
C ARG A 118 7.27 -20.27 -4.37
N VAL A 119 7.41 -21.29 -3.55
CA VAL A 119 8.24 -22.45 -3.90
C VAL A 119 7.51 -23.41 -4.84
N ASN A 120 6.19 -23.32 -4.96
CA ASN A 120 5.45 -24.17 -5.89
C ASN A 120 5.70 -23.74 -7.33
N ARG A 121 6.05 -24.69 -8.20
CA ARG A 121 6.23 -24.43 -9.61
C ARG A 121 4.91 -24.00 -10.25
N GLY A 122 4.93 -22.87 -10.95
CA GLY A 122 3.77 -22.32 -11.60
C GLY A 122 3.00 -21.28 -10.76
N GLU A 123 3.38 -21.04 -9.49
CA GLU A 123 2.73 -20.03 -8.65
C GLU A 123 2.73 -18.65 -9.32
N LYS A 124 3.92 -18.14 -9.71
CA LYS A 124 4.05 -16.81 -10.33
C LYS A 124 3.42 -16.71 -11.72
N LYS A 125 3.29 -17.84 -12.41
CA LYS A 125 2.71 -17.91 -13.77
C LYS A 125 1.21 -18.13 -13.78
N ASN A 126 0.60 -18.21 -12.59
CA ASN A 126 -0.82 -18.54 -12.45
C ASN A 126 -1.18 -19.85 -13.16
N ASP A 127 -0.37 -20.89 -12.95
CA ASP A 127 -0.57 -22.18 -13.59
C ASP A 127 -1.92 -22.80 -13.24
N GLU A 128 -2.69 -23.18 -14.23
CA GLU A 128 -4.07 -23.67 -14.03
C GLU A 128 -4.11 -25.00 -13.28
N ALA A 129 -3.18 -25.92 -13.55
CA ALA A 129 -3.17 -27.22 -12.89
C ALA A 129 -2.86 -27.06 -11.39
N LEU A 130 -1.91 -26.17 -11.04
CA LEU A 130 -1.61 -25.82 -9.66
C LEU A 130 -2.84 -25.16 -9.00
N ALA A 131 -3.47 -24.20 -9.66
CA ALA A 131 -4.65 -23.50 -9.14
C ALA A 131 -5.81 -24.46 -8.86
N ARG A 132 -6.07 -25.42 -9.74
CA ARG A 132 -7.10 -26.47 -9.55
C ARG A 132 -6.77 -27.40 -8.36
N LYS A 133 -5.51 -27.79 -8.20
CA LYS A 133 -5.06 -28.56 -7.02
C LYS A 133 -5.34 -27.81 -5.73
N MET A 134 -4.97 -26.54 -5.66
CA MET A 134 -5.20 -25.67 -4.50
C MET A 134 -6.70 -25.48 -4.21
N ALA A 135 -7.51 -25.26 -5.24
CA ALA A 135 -8.94 -25.09 -5.10
C ALA A 135 -9.64 -26.36 -4.56
N ALA A 136 -9.14 -27.55 -4.91
CA ALA A 136 -9.65 -28.82 -4.39
C ALA A 136 -9.42 -29.02 -2.87
N LEU A 137 -8.48 -28.29 -2.28
CA LEU A 137 -8.19 -28.33 -0.84
C LEU A 137 -9.27 -27.64 0.01
N CYS A 138 -10.08 -26.75 -0.57
CA CYS A 138 -10.98 -25.91 0.20
C CYS A 138 -12.41 -25.88 -0.33
N ASP A 139 -13.33 -25.54 0.55
CA ASP A 139 -14.73 -25.24 0.21
C ASP A 139 -14.91 -23.72 0.03
N ILE A 140 -14.09 -22.93 0.74
CA ILE A 140 -14.09 -21.47 0.68
C ILE A 140 -12.65 -20.98 0.56
N TYR A 141 -12.39 -20.21 -0.49
CA TYR A 141 -11.15 -19.44 -0.67
C TYR A 141 -11.36 -18.00 -0.21
N VAL A 142 -10.45 -17.51 0.61
CA VAL A 142 -10.43 -16.14 1.13
C VAL A 142 -9.15 -15.44 0.67
N ASN A 143 -9.27 -14.38 -0.09
CA ASN A 143 -8.14 -13.48 -0.35
C ASN A 143 -8.11 -12.37 0.68
N ASP A 144 -7.07 -12.34 1.51
CA ASP A 144 -6.85 -11.33 2.54
C ASP A 144 -5.43 -10.70 2.42
N ALA A 145 -4.92 -10.62 1.21
CA ALA A 145 -3.56 -10.23 0.88
C ALA A 145 -3.53 -9.03 -0.08
N PHE A 146 -3.98 -7.86 0.37
CA PHE A 146 -4.03 -6.65 -0.46
C PHE A 146 -2.66 -6.30 -1.06
N GLY A 147 -1.56 -6.44 -0.30
CA GLY A 147 -0.21 -6.15 -0.79
C GLY A 147 0.21 -6.92 -2.05
N THR A 148 -0.44 -8.05 -2.33
CA THR A 148 -0.20 -8.86 -3.54
C THR A 148 -1.34 -8.85 -4.55
N ALA A 149 -2.40 -8.09 -4.29
CA ALA A 149 -3.63 -8.10 -5.10
C ALA A 149 -3.40 -7.63 -6.56
N HIS A 150 -2.32 -6.89 -6.81
CA HIS A 150 -1.89 -6.44 -8.14
C HIS A 150 -1.23 -7.53 -9.00
N ARG A 151 -1.09 -8.76 -8.48
CA ARG A 151 -0.45 -9.89 -9.16
C ARG A 151 -1.45 -10.98 -9.46
N ALA A 152 -1.49 -11.44 -10.71
CA ALA A 152 -2.23 -12.63 -11.11
C ALA A 152 -1.35 -13.88 -10.88
N GLU A 153 -1.25 -14.34 -9.64
CA GLU A 153 -0.53 -15.56 -9.25
C GLU A 153 -1.53 -16.69 -8.92
N ALA A 154 -1.09 -17.96 -8.86
CA ALA A 154 -2.00 -19.08 -8.62
C ALA A 154 -2.76 -18.95 -7.29
N THR A 155 -2.09 -18.48 -6.21
CA THR A 155 -2.73 -18.30 -4.90
C THR A 155 -3.53 -17.01 -4.75
N THR A 156 -3.40 -16.03 -5.66
CA THR A 156 -4.12 -14.74 -5.57
C THR A 156 -5.26 -14.62 -6.58
N TYR A 157 -5.12 -15.28 -7.73
CA TYR A 157 -6.07 -15.24 -8.84
C TYR A 157 -6.60 -16.63 -9.22
N GLY A 158 -5.70 -17.56 -9.57
CA GLY A 158 -6.07 -18.87 -10.14
C GLY A 158 -6.96 -19.68 -9.22
N ILE A 159 -6.61 -19.81 -7.94
CA ILE A 159 -7.43 -20.54 -6.96
C ILE A 159 -8.87 -19.99 -6.88
N ALA A 160 -9.03 -18.67 -6.97
CA ALA A 160 -10.35 -18.04 -6.94
C ALA A 160 -11.21 -18.39 -8.14
N GLN A 161 -10.62 -18.73 -9.29
CA GLN A 161 -11.35 -19.16 -10.47
C GLN A 161 -12.04 -20.50 -10.26
N PHE A 162 -11.43 -21.42 -9.49
CA PHE A 162 -11.85 -22.82 -9.38
C PHE A 162 -12.40 -23.21 -8.03
N ALA A 163 -12.15 -22.42 -6.97
CA ALA A 163 -12.71 -22.68 -5.64
C ALA A 163 -14.26 -22.64 -5.68
N PRO A 164 -14.98 -23.51 -4.93
CA PRO A 164 -16.44 -23.47 -4.87
C PRO A 164 -16.98 -22.11 -4.48
N VAL A 165 -16.39 -21.48 -3.47
CA VAL A 165 -16.69 -20.11 -3.02
C VAL A 165 -15.38 -19.32 -2.96
N ALA A 166 -15.38 -18.09 -3.50
CA ALA A 166 -14.24 -17.18 -3.44
C ALA A 166 -14.70 -15.82 -2.90
N CYS A 167 -14.03 -15.30 -1.88
CA CYS A 167 -14.44 -14.06 -1.21
C CYS A 167 -13.24 -13.22 -0.76
N ALA A 168 -13.52 -11.95 -0.45
CA ALA A 168 -12.55 -11.04 0.17
C ALA A 168 -12.53 -11.25 1.67
N GLY A 169 -11.34 -11.35 2.25
CA GLY A 169 -11.13 -11.30 3.68
C GLY A 169 -11.31 -9.88 4.24
N PRO A 170 -11.35 -9.73 5.57
CA PRO A 170 -11.62 -8.44 6.20
C PRO A 170 -10.59 -7.36 5.85
N LEU A 171 -9.30 -7.72 5.76
CA LEU A 171 -8.25 -6.76 5.38
C LEU A 171 -8.43 -6.27 3.93
N LEU A 172 -8.59 -7.20 2.99
CA LEU A 172 -8.82 -6.85 1.58
C LEU A 172 -10.08 -6.01 1.41
N ALA A 173 -11.16 -6.35 2.10
CA ALA A 173 -12.42 -5.60 2.05
C ALA A 173 -12.25 -4.18 2.61
N ALA A 174 -11.54 -4.01 3.73
CA ALA A 174 -11.28 -2.70 4.32
C ALA A 174 -10.43 -1.81 3.41
N GLU A 175 -9.40 -2.37 2.76
CA GLU A 175 -8.59 -1.65 1.76
C GLU A 175 -9.46 -1.16 0.58
N MET A 176 -10.29 -2.04 0.04
CA MET A 176 -11.21 -1.68 -1.05
C MET A 176 -12.19 -0.57 -0.64
N ASP A 177 -12.77 -0.66 0.56
CA ASP A 177 -13.72 0.33 1.07
C ASP A 177 -13.05 1.67 1.31
N ALA A 178 -11.85 1.69 1.89
CA ALA A 178 -11.09 2.91 2.15
C ALA A 178 -10.72 3.65 0.85
N ILE A 179 -10.25 2.92 -0.16
CA ILE A 179 -9.89 3.49 -1.45
C ILE A 179 -11.15 3.95 -2.21
N ALA A 180 -12.23 3.17 -2.18
CA ALA A 180 -13.49 3.57 -2.79
C ALA A 180 -14.04 4.86 -2.16
N ARG A 181 -14.00 4.98 -0.82
CA ARG A 181 -14.38 6.18 -0.08
C ARG A 181 -13.53 7.39 -0.48
N ALA A 182 -12.24 7.19 -0.69
CA ALA A 182 -11.31 8.27 -1.03
C ALA A 182 -11.42 8.74 -2.50
N LEU A 183 -11.70 7.83 -3.45
CA LEU A 183 -11.56 8.11 -4.87
C LEU A 183 -12.83 7.95 -5.71
N ALA A 184 -13.75 7.04 -5.34
CA ALA A 184 -14.98 6.83 -6.10
C ALA A 184 -16.09 7.79 -5.68
N GLN A 185 -16.20 8.07 -4.38
CA GLN A 185 -17.21 8.96 -3.79
C GLN A 185 -16.58 9.87 -2.72
N PRO A 186 -15.57 10.68 -3.07
CA PRO A 186 -14.90 11.51 -2.09
C PRO A 186 -15.81 12.65 -1.61
N ARG A 187 -15.70 12.97 -0.33
CA ARG A 187 -16.17 14.28 0.15
C ARG A 187 -15.18 15.34 -0.32
N ARG A 188 -15.68 16.43 -0.86
CA ARG A 188 -14.85 17.52 -1.36
C ARG A 188 -14.72 18.65 -0.32
N PRO A 189 -13.60 19.40 -0.31
CA PRO A 189 -12.46 19.30 -1.23
C PRO A 189 -11.65 17.99 -1.04
N LEU A 190 -11.19 17.42 -2.15
CA LEU A 190 -10.29 16.26 -2.20
C LEU A 190 -8.87 16.73 -2.50
N ALA A 191 -7.96 16.55 -1.56
CA ALA A 191 -6.54 16.82 -1.74
C ALA A 191 -5.76 15.51 -1.90
N ALA A 192 -4.79 15.49 -2.81
CA ALA A 192 -3.82 14.41 -2.91
C ALA A 192 -2.41 14.95 -2.74
N ILE A 193 -1.56 14.18 -2.06
CA ILE A 193 -0.13 14.44 -1.91
C ILE A 193 0.62 13.32 -2.61
N VAL A 194 1.46 13.67 -3.58
CA VAL A 194 2.30 12.73 -4.32
C VAL A 194 3.74 13.19 -4.22
N GLY A 195 4.50 12.57 -3.35
CA GLY A 195 5.93 12.81 -3.18
C GLY A 195 6.78 11.71 -3.81
N GLY A 196 8.03 12.04 -4.11
CA GLY A 196 8.98 11.08 -4.64
C GLY A 196 10.13 11.74 -5.40
N SER A 197 11.11 10.92 -5.78
CA SER A 197 12.32 11.40 -6.47
C SER A 197 12.11 11.65 -7.96
N LYS A 198 11.18 10.94 -8.63
CA LYS A 198 11.03 10.95 -10.09
C LYS A 198 9.58 10.99 -10.53
N VAL A 199 9.28 11.94 -11.45
CA VAL A 199 7.97 12.03 -12.14
C VAL A 199 7.70 10.77 -12.95
N SER A 200 8.71 10.24 -13.66
CA SER A 200 8.57 9.04 -14.51
C SER A 200 7.97 7.84 -13.79
N THR A 201 8.29 7.67 -12.50
CA THR A 201 7.77 6.57 -11.69
C THR A 201 6.35 6.78 -11.17
N LYS A 202 5.85 8.01 -11.21
CA LYS A 202 4.55 8.42 -10.66
C LYS A 202 3.63 9.09 -11.71
N LEU A 203 4.08 9.19 -12.96
CA LEU A 203 3.36 9.94 -14.00
C LEU A 203 1.93 9.48 -14.20
N THR A 204 1.70 8.15 -14.20
CA THR A 204 0.35 7.58 -14.33
C THR A 204 -0.54 7.98 -13.17
N ILE A 205 0.00 7.95 -11.93
CA ILE A 205 -0.72 8.36 -10.71
C ILE A 205 -1.05 9.86 -10.78
N LEU A 206 -0.06 10.69 -11.14
CA LEU A 206 -0.25 12.15 -11.26
C LEU A 206 -1.35 12.49 -12.26
N LYS A 207 -1.34 11.88 -13.45
CA LYS A 207 -2.37 12.05 -14.46
C LYS A 207 -3.75 11.55 -14.01
N ALA A 208 -3.82 10.39 -13.37
CA ALA A 208 -5.08 9.83 -12.87
C ALA A 208 -5.69 10.68 -11.75
N LEU A 209 -4.86 11.16 -10.82
CA LEU A 209 -5.32 12.03 -9.74
C LEU A 209 -5.69 13.43 -10.25
N ALA A 210 -4.94 13.99 -11.22
CA ALA A 210 -5.25 15.29 -11.83
C ALA A 210 -6.68 15.38 -12.37
N GLN A 211 -7.28 14.27 -12.78
CA GLN A 211 -8.67 14.22 -13.24
C GLN A 211 -9.70 14.21 -12.11
N LYS A 212 -9.30 13.95 -10.87
CA LYS A 212 -10.23 13.66 -9.76
C LYS A 212 -10.14 14.65 -8.61
N VAL A 213 -8.91 15.10 -8.28
CA VAL A 213 -8.67 15.89 -7.06
C VAL A 213 -8.90 17.40 -7.30
N ASP A 214 -9.22 18.11 -6.23
CA ASP A 214 -9.35 19.57 -6.25
C ASP A 214 -7.97 20.23 -6.03
N GLN A 215 -7.06 19.50 -5.36
CA GLN A 215 -5.71 19.95 -5.11
C GLN A 215 -4.72 18.78 -5.22
N LEU A 216 -3.66 18.95 -5.99
CA LEU A 216 -2.57 17.99 -6.14
C LEU A 216 -1.28 18.59 -5.62
N ILE A 217 -0.89 18.22 -4.41
CA ILE A 217 0.36 18.61 -3.77
C ILE A 217 1.46 17.65 -4.24
N VAL A 218 2.52 18.20 -4.80
CA VAL A 218 3.69 17.44 -5.24
C VAL A 218 4.87 17.66 -4.32
N GLY A 219 5.75 16.65 -4.13
CA GLY A 219 6.88 16.72 -3.22
C GLY A 219 8.17 16.12 -3.79
N GLY A 220 9.32 16.50 -3.23
CA GLY A 220 10.62 15.97 -3.60
C GLY A 220 11.03 16.32 -5.03
N GLY A 221 11.72 15.42 -5.73
CA GLY A 221 12.15 15.61 -7.13
C GLY A 221 10.98 15.81 -8.10
N ILE A 222 9.80 15.28 -7.77
CA ILE A 222 8.57 15.55 -8.51
C ILE A 222 8.24 17.03 -8.43
N ALA A 223 8.24 17.65 -7.24
CA ALA A 223 7.99 19.07 -7.05
C ALA A 223 9.01 19.92 -7.82
N ASN A 224 10.29 19.56 -7.80
CA ASN A 224 11.34 20.25 -8.52
C ASN A 224 11.09 20.26 -10.04
N THR A 225 10.60 19.14 -10.60
CA THR A 225 10.22 19.06 -12.01
C THR A 225 9.01 19.96 -12.32
N PHE A 226 8.02 20.02 -11.42
CA PHE A 226 6.88 20.93 -11.56
C PHE A 226 7.29 22.41 -11.41
N MET A 227 8.22 22.73 -10.53
CA MET A 227 8.79 24.09 -10.39
C MET A 227 9.51 24.48 -11.68
N LEU A 228 10.35 23.60 -12.25
CA LEU A 228 10.99 23.82 -13.54
C LEU A 228 9.97 24.05 -14.65
N ALA A 229 8.92 23.22 -14.69
CA ALA A 229 7.81 23.36 -15.65
C ALA A 229 7.08 24.70 -15.52
N ALA A 230 7.02 25.26 -14.30
CA ALA A 230 6.46 26.57 -14.01
C ALA A 230 7.42 27.74 -14.30
N GLY A 231 8.64 27.46 -14.76
CA GLY A 231 9.65 28.47 -15.10
C GLY A 231 10.49 28.97 -13.91
N LEU A 232 10.49 28.23 -12.79
CA LEU A 232 11.29 28.56 -11.61
C LEU A 232 12.68 27.91 -11.68
N PRO A 233 13.72 28.56 -11.13
CA PRO A 233 15.05 27.96 -11.02
C PRO A 233 15.05 26.84 -9.99
N ILE A 234 15.76 25.75 -10.27
CA ILE A 234 15.88 24.60 -9.38
C ILE A 234 17.33 24.24 -9.05
N GLY A 235 18.31 25.00 -9.54
CA GLY A 235 19.74 24.74 -9.32
C GLY A 235 20.16 23.35 -9.78
N LYS A 236 20.90 22.65 -8.91
CA LYS A 236 21.33 21.24 -9.09
C LYS A 236 20.36 20.22 -8.49
N SER A 237 19.14 20.64 -8.20
CA SER A 237 18.15 19.78 -7.56
C SER A 237 17.79 18.58 -8.42
N LEU A 238 17.48 17.46 -7.77
CA LEU A 238 16.96 16.27 -8.45
C LEU A 238 15.67 16.63 -9.18
N ALA A 239 15.64 16.43 -10.49
CA ALA A 239 14.48 16.66 -11.36
C ALA A 239 14.59 15.82 -12.63
N GLU A 240 13.52 15.76 -13.40
CA GLU A 240 13.48 15.16 -14.74
C GLU A 240 13.04 16.23 -15.75
N PRO A 241 13.99 17.05 -16.29
CA PRO A 241 13.68 18.14 -17.21
C PRO A 241 12.91 17.70 -18.47
N ASP A 242 13.19 16.49 -18.95
CA ASP A 242 12.52 15.92 -20.13
C ASP A 242 11.02 15.66 -19.90
N LEU A 243 10.57 15.66 -18.65
CA LEU A 243 9.17 15.51 -18.25
C LEU A 243 8.50 16.82 -17.84
N ALA A 244 9.15 17.97 -18.06
CA ALA A 244 8.58 19.28 -17.75
C ALA A 244 7.30 19.57 -18.56
N ASP A 245 7.21 19.08 -19.81
CA ASP A 245 6.00 19.23 -20.61
C ASP A 245 4.83 18.41 -20.07
N GLU A 246 5.10 17.21 -19.54
CA GLU A 246 4.09 16.39 -18.87
C GLU A 246 3.60 17.06 -17.58
N ALA A 247 4.49 17.66 -16.81
CA ALA A 247 4.12 18.42 -15.61
C ALA A 247 3.28 19.65 -15.97
N ARG A 248 3.62 20.38 -17.05
CA ARG A 248 2.79 21.49 -17.58
C ARG A 248 1.40 21.03 -17.98
N ALA A 249 1.30 19.88 -18.65
CA ALA A 249 0.03 19.32 -19.06
C ALA A 249 -0.86 18.98 -17.83
N VAL A 250 -0.29 18.39 -16.79
CA VAL A 250 -1.01 18.11 -15.53
C VAL A 250 -1.50 19.40 -14.88
N MET A 251 -0.65 20.43 -14.77
CA MET A 251 -1.04 21.74 -14.22
C MET A 251 -2.16 22.39 -15.03
N ALA A 252 -2.07 22.34 -16.36
CA ALA A 252 -3.07 22.92 -17.26
C ALA A 252 -4.42 22.19 -17.14
N GLU A 253 -4.43 20.87 -17.08
CA GLU A 253 -5.63 20.06 -16.89
C GLU A 253 -6.31 20.38 -15.55
N MET A 254 -5.54 20.45 -14.47
CA MET A 254 -6.04 20.83 -13.14
C MET A 254 -6.69 22.22 -13.17
N LYS A 255 -5.97 23.20 -13.73
CA LYS A 255 -6.44 24.58 -13.85
C LYS A 255 -7.74 24.69 -14.68
N ALA A 256 -7.83 23.94 -15.78
CA ALA A 256 -9.02 23.92 -16.64
C ALA A 256 -10.29 23.43 -15.91
N ARG A 257 -10.12 22.61 -14.88
CA ARG A 257 -11.20 22.11 -14.01
C ARG A 257 -11.47 22.99 -12.78
N GLY A 258 -10.75 24.10 -12.61
CA GLY A 258 -10.84 24.91 -11.40
C GLY A 258 -10.12 24.30 -10.18
N ALA A 259 -9.26 23.32 -10.43
CA ALA A 259 -8.40 22.70 -9.44
C ALA A 259 -6.96 23.24 -9.54
N GLU A 260 -6.09 22.91 -8.59
CA GLU A 260 -4.75 23.47 -8.58
C GLU A 260 -3.65 22.44 -8.25
N VAL A 261 -2.46 22.72 -8.76
CA VAL A 261 -1.18 22.17 -8.29
C VAL A 261 -0.44 23.30 -7.58
N PRO A 262 -0.43 23.36 -6.24
CA PRO A 262 0.28 24.41 -5.52
C PRO A 262 1.78 24.31 -5.76
N ILE A 263 2.38 25.33 -6.36
CA ILE A 263 3.82 25.43 -6.56
C ILE A 263 4.43 26.11 -5.32
N PRO A 264 5.55 25.62 -4.77
CA PRO A 264 6.21 26.22 -3.61
C PRO A 264 6.56 27.69 -3.84
N ALA A 265 6.22 28.56 -2.88
CA ALA A 265 6.63 29.97 -2.86
C ALA A 265 8.05 30.13 -2.28
N ASP A 266 8.39 29.26 -1.34
CA ASP A 266 9.70 29.16 -0.69
C ASP A 266 10.12 27.69 -0.56
N VAL A 267 11.43 27.49 -0.45
CA VAL A 267 12.09 26.19 -0.38
C VAL A 267 13.21 26.21 0.64
N VAL A 268 13.61 25.03 1.13
CA VAL A 268 14.83 24.85 1.92
C VAL A 268 15.88 24.20 1.06
N THR A 269 17.00 24.89 0.90
CA THR A 269 18.10 24.47 0.04
C THR A 269 19.37 24.16 0.85
N ALA A 270 20.26 23.39 0.23
CA ALA A 270 21.64 23.23 0.69
C ALA A 270 22.57 23.10 -0.52
N LYS A 271 23.88 23.22 -0.29
CA LYS A 271 24.91 23.02 -1.34
C LYS A 271 25.29 21.55 -1.51
N THR A 272 25.03 20.73 -0.50
CA THR A 272 25.35 19.30 -0.49
C THR A 272 24.19 18.50 0.08
N PHE A 273 24.08 17.24 -0.34
CA PHE A 273 23.15 16.28 0.23
C PHE A 273 23.87 15.50 1.35
N SER A 274 23.80 16.00 2.57
CA SER A 274 24.42 15.35 3.73
C SER A 274 23.67 15.72 5.03
N ALA A 275 23.89 14.93 6.08
CA ALA A 275 23.30 15.21 7.40
C ALA A 275 23.81 16.54 8.02
N ASP A 276 25.03 16.95 7.66
CA ASP A 276 25.68 18.17 8.17
C ASP A 276 25.50 19.37 7.22
N ALA A 277 24.65 19.22 6.18
CA ALA A 277 24.42 20.27 5.21
C ALA A 277 23.79 21.52 5.86
N GLN A 278 24.31 22.69 5.52
CA GLN A 278 23.76 23.94 5.98
C GLN A 278 22.47 24.25 5.22
N ALA A 279 21.35 24.23 5.91
CA ALA A 279 20.04 24.52 5.36
C ALA A 279 19.84 26.04 5.24
N GLU A 280 19.35 26.50 4.10
CA GLU A 280 18.99 27.88 3.84
C GLU A 280 17.57 27.96 3.29
N THR A 281 16.71 28.78 3.88
CA THR A 281 15.38 29.07 3.34
C THR A 281 15.47 30.19 2.31
N LYS A 282 14.94 29.94 1.12
CA LYS A 282 14.92 30.90 0.00
C LYS A 282 13.53 31.00 -0.60
N ARG A 283 13.23 32.14 -1.23
CA ARG A 283 12.10 32.18 -2.18
C ARG A 283 12.40 31.27 -3.36
N ALA A 284 11.39 30.64 -3.89
CA ALA A 284 11.54 29.70 -5.00
C ALA A 284 12.21 30.32 -6.23
N GLN A 285 12.01 31.62 -6.47
CA GLN A 285 12.62 32.37 -7.57
C GLN A 285 14.11 32.71 -7.35
N ASP A 286 14.62 32.60 -6.12
CA ASP A 286 15.96 32.98 -5.71
C ASP A 286 16.90 31.77 -5.52
N VAL A 287 16.49 30.60 -5.99
CA VAL A 287 17.32 29.40 -5.98
C VAL A 287 18.52 29.58 -6.89
N ALA A 288 19.72 29.40 -6.33
CA ALA A 288 20.97 29.56 -7.06
C ALA A 288 21.30 28.30 -7.90
N GLU A 289 22.18 28.48 -8.89
CA GLU A 289 22.58 27.38 -9.80
C GLU A 289 23.20 26.17 -9.08
N ASP A 290 23.86 26.40 -7.94
CA ASP A 290 24.52 25.35 -7.13
C ASP A 290 23.70 24.85 -5.96
N ASP A 291 22.45 25.32 -5.81
CA ASP A 291 21.54 24.87 -4.76
C ASP A 291 20.92 23.49 -5.06
N LEU A 292 20.68 22.73 -4.00
CA LEU A 292 19.85 21.53 -3.98
C LEU A 292 18.61 21.85 -3.15
N ILE A 293 17.42 21.79 -3.74
CA ILE A 293 16.16 21.91 -3.02
C ILE A 293 15.89 20.56 -2.31
N LEU A 294 15.84 20.60 -0.98
CA LEU A 294 15.71 19.40 -0.15
C LEU A 294 14.42 19.37 0.66
N ASP A 295 13.71 20.49 0.82
CA ASP A 295 12.38 20.57 1.42
C ASP A 295 11.61 21.79 0.87
N ILE A 296 10.31 21.81 1.09
CA ILE A 296 9.50 23.02 0.93
C ILE A 296 9.81 24.00 2.07
N GLY A 297 9.71 25.28 1.81
CA GLY A 297 9.92 26.31 2.83
C GLY A 297 8.76 26.42 3.83
N PRO A 298 8.97 27.15 4.93
CA PRO A 298 7.98 27.27 6.00
C PRO A 298 6.69 28.00 5.58
N GLU A 299 6.76 28.98 4.68
CA GLU A 299 5.57 29.66 4.14
C GLU A 299 4.71 28.69 3.33
N THR A 300 5.34 27.93 2.44
CA THR A 300 4.68 26.89 1.65
C THR A 300 4.08 25.81 2.54
N ALA A 301 4.82 25.32 3.54
CA ALA A 301 4.36 24.31 4.48
C ALA A 301 3.11 24.75 5.25
N GLN A 302 3.08 26.00 5.74
CA GLN A 302 1.93 26.58 6.44
C GLN A 302 0.72 26.72 5.53
N LYS A 303 0.92 27.19 4.28
CA LYS A 303 -0.17 27.29 3.30
C LYS A 303 -0.77 25.93 3.00
N LEU A 304 0.06 24.93 2.71
CA LEU A 304 -0.39 23.56 2.43
C LEU A 304 -1.08 22.94 3.65
N ALA A 305 -0.57 23.16 4.86
CA ALA A 305 -1.19 22.69 6.09
C ALA A 305 -2.60 23.28 6.29
N ALA A 306 -2.79 24.57 6.01
CA ALA A 306 -4.09 25.21 6.06
C ALA A 306 -5.07 24.62 5.04
N GLN A 307 -4.61 24.36 3.82
CA GLN A 307 -5.39 23.74 2.75
C GLN A 307 -5.81 22.31 3.10
N LEU A 308 -4.89 21.50 3.67
CA LEU A 308 -5.19 20.14 4.12
C LEU A 308 -6.20 20.11 5.27
N LYS A 309 -6.13 21.07 6.19
CA LYS A 309 -7.15 21.21 7.27
C LYS A 309 -8.53 21.56 6.73
N ALA A 310 -8.61 22.27 5.61
CA ALA A 310 -9.86 22.61 4.94
C ALA A 310 -10.39 21.49 4.02
N ALA A 311 -9.57 20.49 3.70
CA ALA A 311 -9.98 19.35 2.90
C ALA A 311 -11.00 18.46 3.65
N SER A 312 -11.84 17.75 2.90
CA SER A 312 -12.74 16.73 3.44
C SER A 312 -12.27 15.30 3.19
N THR A 313 -11.39 15.12 2.19
CA THR A 313 -10.72 13.86 1.88
C THR A 313 -9.27 14.13 1.53
N ILE A 314 -8.35 13.32 2.05
CA ILE A 314 -6.91 13.43 1.79
C ILE A 314 -6.36 12.07 1.36
N VAL A 315 -5.62 12.04 0.24
CA VAL A 315 -4.83 10.89 -0.22
C VAL A 315 -3.36 11.24 -0.07
N TRP A 316 -2.62 10.46 0.71
CA TRP A 316 -1.20 10.74 1.00
C TRP A 316 -0.29 9.62 0.52
N ASN A 317 0.57 9.95 -0.46
CA ASN A 317 1.59 9.04 -0.97
C ASN A 317 2.92 9.76 -1.19
N GLY A 318 3.79 9.72 -0.23
CA GLY A 318 5.16 10.23 -0.27
C GLY A 318 5.38 11.55 0.47
N PRO A 319 6.63 11.79 0.91
CA PRO A 319 7.04 13.00 1.62
C PRO A 319 7.18 14.19 0.65
N VAL A 320 7.23 15.41 1.20
CA VAL A 320 7.43 16.64 0.43
C VAL A 320 8.87 17.17 0.48
N GLY A 321 9.73 16.55 1.29
CA GLY A 321 11.15 16.86 1.44
C GLY A 321 11.93 15.63 1.91
N VAL A 322 13.23 15.80 2.14
CA VAL A 322 14.15 14.78 2.65
C VAL A 322 14.00 14.66 4.16
N PHE A 323 12.86 14.15 4.60
CA PHE A 323 12.44 14.15 6.00
C PHE A 323 13.30 13.26 6.91
N GLU A 324 14.14 12.41 6.32
CA GLU A 324 15.11 11.59 7.06
C GLU A 324 16.20 12.45 7.70
N LEU A 325 16.50 13.59 7.10
CA LEU A 325 17.48 14.56 7.60
C LEU A 325 16.78 15.65 8.42
N PRO A 326 17.17 15.88 9.70
CA PRO A 326 16.48 16.84 10.59
C PRO A 326 16.38 18.26 10.05
N ALA A 327 17.38 18.71 9.26
CA ALA A 327 17.39 20.05 8.66
C ALA A 327 16.33 20.24 7.57
N PHE A 328 15.77 19.15 7.00
CA PHE A 328 14.87 19.14 5.84
C PHE A 328 13.58 18.37 6.09
N GLU A 329 13.20 18.19 7.35
CA GLU A 329 12.00 17.43 7.73
C GLU A 329 10.75 18.30 7.93
N ASN A 330 10.90 19.62 8.01
CA ASN A 330 9.84 20.51 8.46
C ASN A 330 8.61 20.46 7.55
N GLY A 331 8.79 20.41 6.25
CA GLY A 331 7.70 20.34 5.28
C GLY A 331 6.85 19.09 5.50
N THR A 332 7.49 17.93 5.53
CA THR A 332 6.78 16.64 5.74
C THR A 332 6.15 16.57 7.14
N ARG A 333 6.82 17.09 8.17
CA ARG A 333 6.28 17.15 9.53
C ARG A 333 5.02 18.02 9.59
N CYS A 334 5.03 19.22 8.99
CA CYS A 334 3.87 20.11 8.95
C CYS A 334 2.69 19.47 8.24
N ILE A 335 2.92 18.81 7.11
CA ILE A 335 1.90 18.05 6.37
C ILE A 335 1.32 16.93 7.23
N ALA A 336 2.18 16.11 7.84
CA ALA A 336 1.77 15.01 8.71
C ALA A 336 0.89 15.49 9.88
N GLN A 337 1.29 16.56 10.55
CA GLN A 337 0.53 17.17 11.65
C GLN A 337 -0.79 17.79 11.19
N ALA A 338 -0.81 18.39 9.99
CA ALA A 338 -2.03 18.92 9.41
C ALA A 338 -3.04 17.80 9.08
N ILE A 339 -2.58 16.68 8.54
CA ILE A 339 -3.41 15.49 8.29
C ILE A 339 -3.95 14.94 9.60
N ALA A 340 -3.10 14.75 10.61
CA ALA A 340 -3.47 14.22 11.92
C ALA A 340 -4.51 15.10 12.67
N SER A 341 -4.39 16.43 12.53
CA SER A 341 -5.31 17.37 13.15
C SER A 341 -6.53 17.75 12.30
N SER A 342 -6.64 17.20 11.09
CA SER A 342 -7.77 17.45 10.17
C SER A 342 -8.97 16.57 10.52
N SER A 343 -10.18 17.08 10.26
CA SER A 343 -11.41 16.28 10.29
C SER A 343 -11.66 15.51 8.98
N ALA A 344 -10.76 15.61 8.01
CA ALA A 344 -10.85 14.91 6.74
C ALA A 344 -10.74 13.39 6.92
N PHE A 345 -11.39 12.63 6.05
CA PHE A 345 -11.02 11.23 5.88
C PHE A 345 -9.68 11.18 5.13
N SER A 346 -8.65 10.68 5.80
CA SER A 346 -7.32 10.53 5.21
C SER A 346 -7.01 9.05 4.92
N ILE A 347 -6.43 8.80 3.74
CA ILE A 347 -5.85 7.51 3.39
C ILE A 347 -4.38 7.70 3.02
N ALA A 348 -3.51 6.89 3.59
CA ALA A 348 -2.07 6.95 3.38
C ALA A 348 -1.52 5.59 2.95
N GLY A 349 -0.52 5.60 2.07
CA GLY A 349 0.16 4.38 1.65
C GLY A 349 1.48 4.66 0.94
N GLY A 350 2.31 3.61 0.85
CA GLY A 350 3.69 3.69 0.35
C GLY A 350 4.71 3.72 1.48
N GLY A 351 5.87 3.09 1.26
CA GLY A 351 6.89 2.89 2.29
C GLY A 351 7.35 4.18 2.97
N ASP A 352 7.69 5.20 2.18
CA ASP A 352 8.16 6.49 2.71
C ASP A 352 7.06 7.22 3.51
N THR A 353 5.79 7.07 3.10
CA THR A 353 4.66 7.62 3.84
C THR A 353 4.50 6.95 5.19
N LEU A 354 4.60 5.62 5.23
CA LEU A 354 4.52 4.86 6.48
C LEU A 354 5.68 5.19 7.41
N ALA A 355 6.89 5.40 6.86
CA ALA A 355 8.05 5.85 7.62
C ALA A 355 7.83 7.23 8.25
N ALA A 356 7.25 8.17 7.50
CA ALA A 356 6.88 9.49 8.02
C ALA A 356 5.80 9.40 9.11
N ILE A 357 4.75 8.59 8.90
CA ILE A 357 3.70 8.35 9.90
C ILE A 357 4.29 7.81 11.20
N ALA A 358 5.19 6.83 11.11
CA ALA A 358 5.88 6.25 12.27
C ALA A 358 6.79 7.27 12.96
N LYS A 359 7.60 8.02 12.18
CA LYS A 359 8.52 9.04 12.70
C LYS A 359 7.80 10.11 13.51
N TYR A 360 6.62 10.55 13.06
CA TYR A 360 5.86 11.61 13.72
C TYR A 360 4.77 11.09 14.68
N GLY A 361 4.63 9.78 14.82
CA GLY A 361 3.72 9.16 15.81
C GLY A 361 2.23 9.39 15.53
N ILE A 362 1.84 9.64 14.30
CA ILE A 362 0.47 10.06 13.93
C ILE A 362 -0.42 8.90 13.44
N ALA A 363 0.02 7.66 13.56
CA ALA A 363 -0.73 6.51 13.06
C ALA A 363 -2.19 6.44 13.57
N PRO A 364 -2.49 6.75 14.85
CA PRO A 364 -3.88 6.72 15.35
C PRO A 364 -4.79 7.80 14.72
N ASP A 365 -4.20 8.86 14.18
CA ASP A 365 -4.92 10.04 13.66
C ASP A 365 -5.11 10.00 12.14
N VAL A 366 -4.53 9.01 11.47
CA VAL A 366 -4.74 8.76 10.02
C VAL A 366 -5.95 7.87 9.83
N GLY A 367 -6.91 8.30 9.01
CA GLY A 367 -8.18 7.61 8.82
C GLY A 367 -8.04 6.18 8.30
N TYR A 368 -7.08 5.93 7.40
CA TYR A 368 -6.72 4.59 6.94
C TYR A 368 -5.26 4.54 6.47
N ILE A 369 -4.52 3.54 6.93
CA ILE A 369 -3.14 3.28 6.50
C ILE A 369 -3.13 1.99 5.67
N SER A 370 -2.85 2.10 4.38
CA SER A 370 -2.83 0.96 3.47
C SER A 370 -1.62 0.06 3.74
N THR A 371 -1.87 -1.25 3.77
CA THR A 371 -0.85 -2.28 3.91
C THR A 371 -0.16 -2.63 2.58
N GLY A 372 -0.72 -2.17 1.45
CA GLY A 372 -0.32 -2.57 0.10
C GLY A 372 0.41 -1.47 -0.65
N GLY A 373 1.76 -1.42 -0.61
CA GLY A 373 2.53 -0.42 -1.35
C GLY A 373 2.20 -0.38 -2.85
N GLY A 374 2.55 -1.43 -3.61
CA GLY A 374 2.32 -1.48 -5.06
C GLY A 374 0.85 -1.55 -5.44
N ALA A 375 0.07 -2.37 -4.74
CA ALA A 375 -1.38 -2.48 -4.98
C ALA A 375 -2.12 -1.16 -4.73
N PHE A 376 -1.75 -0.44 -3.67
CA PHE A 376 -2.30 0.88 -3.39
C PHE A 376 -2.01 1.88 -4.52
N LEU A 377 -0.77 1.92 -5.01
CA LEU A 377 -0.37 2.80 -6.12
C LEU A 377 -1.16 2.49 -7.40
N GLU A 378 -1.28 1.21 -7.76
CA GLU A 378 -2.05 0.82 -8.95
C GLU A 378 -3.54 1.16 -8.85
N MET A 379 -4.13 1.11 -7.66
CA MET A 379 -5.50 1.59 -7.46
C MET A 379 -5.60 3.13 -7.56
N LEU A 380 -4.60 3.87 -7.09
CA LEU A 380 -4.54 5.33 -7.32
C LEU A 380 -4.43 5.67 -8.80
N GLU A 381 -3.80 4.82 -9.62
CA GLU A 381 -3.78 4.92 -11.08
C GLU A 381 -5.13 4.61 -11.74
N GLY A 382 -6.11 4.13 -10.98
CA GLY A 382 -7.42 3.73 -11.48
C GLY A 382 -7.47 2.32 -12.07
N LYS A 383 -6.43 1.50 -11.87
CA LYS A 383 -6.41 0.12 -12.33
C LYS A 383 -7.28 -0.77 -11.46
N THR A 384 -7.94 -1.75 -12.07
CA THR A 384 -8.58 -2.85 -11.34
C THR A 384 -7.53 -3.91 -11.08
N LEU A 385 -7.33 -4.27 -9.81
CA LEU A 385 -6.33 -5.27 -9.44
C LEU A 385 -6.82 -6.69 -9.78
N PRO A 386 -5.96 -7.57 -10.33
CA PRO A 386 -6.35 -8.93 -10.73
C PRO A 386 -7.08 -9.71 -9.63
N ALA A 387 -6.59 -9.68 -8.39
CA ALA A 387 -7.22 -10.39 -7.29
C ALA A 387 -8.62 -9.85 -6.94
N ILE A 388 -8.85 -8.56 -7.11
CA ILE A 388 -10.18 -7.95 -6.92
C ILE A 388 -11.09 -8.29 -8.10
N GLU A 389 -10.56 -8.19 -9.33
CA GLU A 389 -11.29 -8.51 -10.54
C GLU A 389 -11.88 -9.93 -10.53
N ILE A 390 -11.06 -10.93 -10.16
CA ILE A 390 -11.55 -12.30 -10.10
C ILE A 390 -12.63 -12.49 -9.02
N LEU A 391 -12.48 -11.86 -7.85
CA LEU A 391 -13.50 -11.93 -6.81
C LEU A 391 -14.81 -11.25 -7.24
N GLN A 392 -14.76 -10.16 -8.00
CA GLN A 392 -15.93 -9.51 -8.58
C GLN A 392 -16.64 -10.40 -9.61
N LYS A 393 -15.88 -11.07 -10.50
CA LYS A 393 -16.41 -12.04 -11.46
C LYS A 393 -17.09 -13.20 -10.75
N ARG A 394 -16.51 -13.70 -9.65
CA ARG A 394 -17.05 -14.81 -8.87
C ARG A 394 -18.28 -14.44 -8.03
N ALA A 395 -18.45 -13.17 -7.69
CA ALA A 395 -19.64 -12.71 -6.95
C ALA A 395 -20.89 -12.60 -7.83
N THR A 396 -20.73 -12.57 -9.16
CA THR A 396 -21.83 -12.43 -10.14
C THR A 396 -22.13 -13.75 -10.86
N ALA A 397 -21.34 -14.79 -10.65
CA ALA A 397 -21.52 -16.14 -11.20
C ALA A 397 -22.24 -17.03 -10.19
#